data_f8fc28f9305626cb30f9a576af141687
#
_entry.id   f8fc28f9305626cb30f9a576af141687
#
_cell.length_a   1.000
_cell.length_b   1.000
_cell.length_c   1.000
_cell.angle_alpha   90.00
_cell.angle_beta   90.00
_cell.angle_gamma   90.00
#
_symmetry.space_group_name_H-M   'P 1'
#
loop_
_entity.id
_entity.type
_entity.pdbx_description
1 polymer ?
#
loop_
_entity_poly.entity_id
_entity_poly.type
_entity_poly.pdbx_seq_one_letter_code
_entity_poly.pdbx_strand_id
1 'polypeptide(L)'
;MTGTARRAEILLLVVTVIAFLLMGEVAVRLLRADRPKPTGYAPVNTNRRAMRPQNSRGYRDLERTIEKPAGVRRVVSLGDSFAWGASVEFEDAYPQRLERALTRRRREPWQVVNLALPGMNTVDEEGQLRTEGLAYGPDVCLLGFVLNDSEDEQAAEARRVVDWAEEKRRVPGLLEHSALYRMVETRLWATAENRRRISGYKSMYADDAPGWIAARRALKQMGVLCRERGVPLVVAIFPLFGNPLDERYPFPEIHAKVSQAAAEAGAKVLDLLPVYRGLRWDILVVDGVDDEHPNEIAHRIAASAILHALDDVVPWTHEGPPPDEIALPLPSGHEHHHGEAAASPLPSP
;
A
#
# COMPACT_ATOMS: atom_id res chain seq x y z
N MET A 1 23.51 3.68 -60.21
CA MET A 1 22.20 3.08 -59.86
C MET A 1 21.11 4.01 -60.36
N THR A 2 20.27 3.54 -61.25
CA THR A 2 19.22 4.36 -61.89
C THR A 2 18.13 4.70 -60.85
N GLY A 3 17.52 5.88 -60.97
CA GLY A 3 16.51 6.36 -60.03
C GLY A 3 15.30 5.43 -59.84
N THR A 4 15.06 4.51 -60.79
CA THR A 4 14.03 3.48 -60.73
C THR A 4 14.36 2.35 -59.75
N ALA A 5 15.62 1.88 -59.70
CA ALA A 5 16.04 0.85 -58.76
C ALA A 5 15.92 1.35 -57.28
N ARG A 6 16.35 2.58 -57.01
CA ARG A 6 16.23 3.19 -55.67
C ARG A 6 14.76 3.37 -55.22
N ARG A 7 13.86 3.70 -56.16
CA ARG A 7 12.42 3.78 -55.87
C ARG A 7 11.81 2.43 -55.53
N ALA A 8 12.22 1.35 -56.26
CA ALA A 8 11.77 -0.01 -55.97
C ALA A 8 12.24 -0.52 -54.62
N GLU A 9 13.50 -0.22 -54.24
CA GLU A 9 14.05 -0.54 -52.90
C GLU A 9 13.30 0.18 -51.77
N ILE A 10 13.01 1.47 -51.93
CA ILE A 10 12.23 2.24 -50.97
C ILE A 10 10.80 1.69 -50.86
N LEU A 11 10.16 1.38 -51.99
CA LEU A 11 8.82 0.80 -51.98
C LEU A 11 8.81 -0.55 -51.25
N LEU A 12 9.77 -1.42 -51.54
CA LEU A 12 9.90 -2.71 -50.86
C LEU A 12 10.10 -2.55 -49.36
N LEU A 13 10.95 -1.62 -48.94
CA LEU A 13 11.17 -1.31 -47.51
C LEU A 13 9.86 -0.85 -46.83
N VAL A 14 9.12 0.07 -47.46
CA VAL A 14 7.84 0.57 -46.92
C VAL A 14 6.82 -0.55 -46.80
N VAL A 15 6.67 -1.38 -47.85
CA VAL A 15 5.73 -2.53 -47.84
C VAL A 15 6.13 -3.52 -46.75
N THR A 16 7.42 -3.80 -46.60
CA THR A 16 7.92 -4.71 -45.58
C THR A 16 7.62 -4.16 -44.15
N VAL A 17 7.90 -2.88 -43.91
CA VAL A 17 7.58 -2.24 -42.61
C VAL A 17 6.09 -2.30 -42.30
N ILE A 18 5.24 -1.98 -43.27
CA ILE A 18 3.78 -2.05 -43.10
C ILE A 18 3.35 -3.49 -42.78
N ALA A 19 3.90 -4.50 -43.50
CA ALA A 19 3.59 -5.90 -43.26
C ALA A 19 3.98 -6.33 -41.81
N PHE A 20 5.16 -5.92 -41.33
CA PHE A 20 5.59 -6.18 -39.95
C PHE A 20 4.70 -5.50 -38.91
N LEU A 21 4.28 -4.26 -39.13
CA LEU A 21 3.36 -3.55 -38.23
C LEU A 21 1.99 -4.22 -38.18
N LEU A 22 1.46 -4.67 -39.32
CA LEU A 22 0.19 -5.42 -39.41
C LEU A 22 0.29 -6.78 -38.71
N MET A 23 1.37 -7.51 -38.92
CA MET A 23 1.61 -8.76 -38.20
C MET A 23 1.71 -8.54 -36.67
N GLY A 24 2.42 -7.50 -36.27
CA GLY A 24 2.51 -7.10 -34.88
C GLY A 24 1.14 -6.76 -34.28
N GLU A 25 0.32 -5.99 -34.99
CA GLU A 25 -1.04 -5.66 -34.59
C GLU A 25 -1.92 -6.90 -34.38
N VAL A 26 -1.87 -7.85 -35.35
CA VAL A 26 -2.61 -9.11 -35.26
C VAL A 26 -2.11 -9.95 -34.06
N ALA A 27 -0.80 -10.07 -33.91
CA ALA A 27 -0.21 -10.82 -32.81
C ALA A 27 -0.62 -10.24 -31.43
N VAL A 28 -0.54 -8.92 -31.26
CA VAL A 28 -0.96 -8.26 -30.01
C VAL A 28 -2.44 -8.50 -29.72
N ARG A 29 -3.31 -8.41 -30.73
CA ARG A 29 -4.75 -8.69 -30.57
C ARG A 29 -5.04 -10.15 -30.22
N LEU A 30 -4.38 -11.09 -30.89
CA LEU A 30 -4.54 -12.52 -30.61
C LEU A 30 -4.06 -12.90 -29.20
N LEU A 31 -2.92 -12.37 -28.80
CA LEU A 31 -2.33 -12.62 -27.50
C LEU A 31 -2.98 -11.77 -26.38
N ARG A 32 -3.85 -10.83 -26.74
CA ARG A 32 -4.43 -9.83 -25.81
C ARG A 32 -3.35 -9.10 -24.98
N ALA A 33 -2.19 -8.88 -25.57
CA ALA A 33 -1.02 -8.33 -24.90
C ALA A 33 -1.15 -6.81 -24.60
N ASP A 34 -2.16 -6.15 -25.17
CA ASP A 34 -2.54 -4.77 -24.91
C ASP A 34 -3.46 -4.62 -23.69
N ARG A 35 -3.90 -5.73 -23.10
CA ARG A 35 -4.76 -5.71 -21.92
C ARG A 35 -3.92 -5.94 -20.64
N PRO A 36 -4.20 -5.21 -19.58
CA PRO A 36 -3.61 -5.54 -18.29
C PRO A 36 -3.98 -6.98 -17.94
N LYS A 37 -3.00 -7.75 -17.48
CA LYS A 37 -3.27 -9.10 -16.98
C LYS A 37 -4.18 -8.94 -15.76
N PRO A 38 -5.33 -9.65 -15.71
CA PRO A 38 -6.11 -9.66 -14.49
C PRO A 38 -5.19 -10.19 -13.38
N THR A 39 -5.01 -9.41 -12.35
CA THR A 39 -4.48 -9.90 -11.09
C THR A 39 -5.46 -10.96 -10.65
N GLY A 40 -5.04 -12.14 -10.25
CA GLY A 40 -5.95 -13.21 -9.82
C GLY A 40 -6.74 -12.85 -8.55
N TYR A 41 -6.76 -11.58 -8.20
CA TYR A 41 -7.43 -10.98 -7.07
C TYR A 41 -8.59 -10.12 -7.57
N ALA A 42 -9.81 -10.46 -7.14
CA ALA A 42 -10.95 -9.60 -7.37
C ALA A 42 -10.95 -8.53 -6.25
N PRO A 43 -10.88 -7.23 -6.58
CA PRO A 43 -10.92 -6.19 -5.57
C PRO A 43 -12.20 -6.34 -4.76
N VAL A 44 -12.06 -6.36 -3.43
CA VAL A 44 -13.19 -6.22 -2.54
C VAL A 44 -13.79 -4.85 -2.82
N ASN A 45 -14.97 -4.87 -3.34
CA ASN A 45 -15.89 -3.81 -3.70
C ASN A 45 -15.48 -2.41 -3.21
N THR A 46 -14.90 -1.60 -4.10
CA THR A 46 -14.52 -0.20 -3.87
C THR A 46 -15.72 0.73 -3.64
N ASN A 47 -16.91 0.18 -3.38
CA ASN A 47 -18.11 0.93 -3.12
C ASN A 47 -17.95 1.81 -1.87
N ARG A 48 -18.52 3.01 -1.89
CA ARG A 48 -18.58 3.98 -0.77
C ARG A 48 -19.05 3.35 0.58
N ARG A 49 -19.57 2.13 0.59
CA ARG A 49 -19.87 1.35 1.81
C ARG A 49 -18.60 0.88 2.53
N ALA A 50 -17.50 0.62 1.81
CA ALA A 50 -16.21 0.25 2.39
C ALA A 50 -15.59 1.39 3.22
N MET A 51 -16.07 2.62 3.09
CA MET A 51 -15.60 3.79 3.86
C MET A 51 -16.30 3.94 5.23
N ARG A 52 -17.16 3.03 5.63
CA ARG A 52 -17.85 3.07 6.93
C ARG A 52 -17.35 1.96 7.86
N PRO A 53 -17.48 2.12 9.18
CA PRO A 53 -18.06 3.24 9.90
C PRO A 53 -17.09 4.44 9.96
N GLN A 54 -17.65 5.67 10.08
CA GLN A 54 -16.95 6.83 10.60
C GLN A 54 -17.59 7.17 11.95
N ASN A 55 -16.75 7.36 12.97
CA ASN A 55 -17.21 7.77 14.28
C ASN A 55 -17.58 9.28 14.29
N SER A 56 -18.14 9.77 15.40
CA SER A 56 -18.55 11.15 15.55
C SER A 56 -17.43 12.19 15.41
N ARG A 57 -16.17 11.74 15.51
CA ARG A 57 -14.96 12.58 15.36
C ARG A 57 -14.39 12.55 13.93
N GLY A 58 -15.02 11.80 13.02
CA GLY A 58 -14.62 11.72 11.62
C GLY A 58 -13.57 10.65 11.29
N TYR A 59 -13.12 9.86 12.27
CA TYR A 59 -12.18 8.77 12.04
C TYR A 59 -12.88 7.49 11.60
N ARG A 60 -12.20 6.71 10.80
CA ARG A 60 -12.67 5.36 10.43
C ARG A 60 -12.41 4.38 11.56
N ASP A 61 -13.16 4.52 12.62
CA ASP A 61 -13.11 3.70 13.83
C ASP A 61 -14.50 3.60 14.48
N LEU A 62 -14.61 2.74 15.47
CA LEU A 62 -15.75 2.70 16.36
C LEU A 62 -15.76 3.94 17.27
N GLU A 63 -16.92 4.22 17.91
CA GLU A 63 -16.96 5.24 18.96
C GLU A 63 -16.07 4.83 20.13
N ARG A 64 -15.17 5.72 20.51
CA ARG A 64 -14.23 5.52 21.61
C ARG A 64 -14.36 6.66 22.61
N THR A 65 -14.48 6.33 23.88
CA THR A 65 -14.40 7.34 24.95
C THR A 65 -12.97 7.84 25.10
N ILE A 66 -12.78 9.13 25.34
CA ILE A 66 -11.44 9.68 25.67
C ILE A 66 -10.91 9.01 26.93
N GLU A 67 -11.71 9.00 28.00
CA GLU A 67 -11.36 8.28 29.21
C GLU A 67 -11.27 6.78 28.91
N LYS A 68 -10.13 6.19 29.26
CA LYS A 68 -9.87 4.76 29.05
C LYS A 68 -10.68 3.94 30.06
N PRO A 69 -11.54 2.99 29.62
CA PRO A 69 -12.27 2.13 30.54
C PRO A 69 -11.33 1.32 31.46
N ALA A 70 -11.75 1.05 32.66
CA ALA A 70 -10.96 0.24 33.61
C ALA A 70 -10.74 -1.17 33.03
N GLY A 71 -9.51 -1.66 33.16
CA GLY A 71 -9.11 -2.99 32.65
C GLY A 71 -8.94 -3.09 31.14
N VAL A 72 -9.05 -1.99 30.41
CA VAL A 72 -8.81 -1.96 28.95
C VAL A 72 -7.41 -1.43 28.68
N ARG A 73 -6.70 -2.10 27.76
CA ARG A 73 -5.44 -1.60 27.19
C ARG A 73 -5.71 -0.90 25.86
N ARG A 74 -4.88 0.08 25.51
CA ARG A 74 -5.06 0.88 24.28
C ARG A 74 -3.81 1.01 23.45
N VAL A 75 -3.96 0.79 22.16
CA VAL A 75 -3.05 1.28 21.12
C VAL A 75 -3.69 2.52 20.49
N VAL A 76 -2.95 3.61 20.37
CA VAL A 76 -3.31 4.72 19.49
C VAL A 76 -2.55 4.51 18.19
N SER A 77 -3.30 4.30 17.09
CA SER A 77 -2.78 4.09 15.74
C SER A 77 -2.86 5.38 14.94
N LEU A 78 -1.71 5.82 14.45
CA LEU A 78 -1.52 6.97 13.58
C LEU A 78 -1.08 6.49 12.21
N GLY A 79 -1.26 7.30 11.20
CA GLY A 79 -0.87 6.99 9.83
C GLY A 79 -1.78 7.66 8.81
N ASP A 80 -1.52 7.36 7.56
CA ASP A 80 -2.22 7.88 6.40
C ASP A 80 -3.36 6.95 5.92
N SER A 81 -3.54 6.88 4.61
CA SER A 81 -4.53 6.02 3.95
C SER A 81 -4.31 4.53 4.21
N PHE A 82 -3.08 4.08 4.49
CA PHE A 82 -2.80 2.68 4.82
C PHE A 82 -3.36 2.32 6.19
N ALA A 83 -3.13 3.13 7.20
CA ALA A 83 -3.69 2.91 8.53
C ALA A 83 -5.20 3.16 8.57
N TRP A 84 -5.70 4.09 7.75
CA TRP A 84 -7.12 4.31 7.56
C TRP A 84 -7.81 3.09 6.94
N GLY A 85 -7.07 2.30 6.16
CA GLY A 85 -7.58 1.11 5.47
C GLY A 85 -8.32 1.47 4.19
N ALA A 86 -7.70 2.32 3.33
CA ALA A 86 -8.28 2.69 2.05
C ALA A 86 -8.61 1.45 1.22
N SER A 87 -9.80 1.45 0.65
CA SER A 87 -10.28 0.43 -0.31
C SER A 87 -10.42 -1.00 0.23
N VAL A 88 -10.30 -1.23 1.55
CA VAL A 88 -10.65 -2.50 2.20
C VAL A 88 -11.86 -2.33 3.11
N GLU A 89 -12.53 -3.43 3.48
CA GLU A 89 -13.59 -3.38 4.49
C GLU A 89 -13.02 -2.95 5.85
N PHE A 90 -13.86 -2.35 6.69
CA PHE A 90 -13.45 -1.84 8.00
C PHE A 90 -12.73 -2.90 8.84
N GLU A 91 -13.32 -4.06 8.91
CA GLU A 91 -12.80 -5.20 9.69
C GLU A 91 -11.47 -5.72 9.14
N ASP A 92 -11.16 -5.43 7.89
CA ASP A 92 -9.98 -5.93 7.20
C ASP A 92 -8.77 -5.02 7.30
N ALA A 93 -8.97 -3.74 7.67
CA ALA A 93 -7.86 -2.84 7.92
C ALA A 93 -6.99 -3.31 9.09
N TYR A 94 -5.67 -3.10 9.02
CA TYR A 94 -4.75 -3.65 10.00
C TYR A 94 -4.99 -3.19 11.44
N PRO A 95 -5.46 -1.95 11.72
CA PRO A 95 -5.73 -1.55 13.10
C PRO A 95 -6.86 -2.38 13.73
N GLN A 96 -7.93 -2.63 13.00
CA GLN A 96 -9.06 -3.43 13.46
C GLN A 96 -8.71 -4.92 13.59
N ARG A 97 -7.88 -5.43 12.68
CA ARG A 97 -7.33 -6.80 12.79
C ARG A 97 -6.42 -6.93 14.00
N LEU A 98 -5.59 -5.91 14.26
CA LEU A 98 -4.70 -5.85 15.42
C LEU A 98 -5.47 -5.85 16.73
N GLU A 99 -6.57 -5.06 16.86
CA GLU A 99 -7.43 -5.05 18.04
C GLU A 99 -7.94 -6.45 18.38
N ARG A 100 -8.51 -7.13 17.38
CA ARG A 100 -9.04 -8.48 17.58
C ARG A 100 -7.93 -9.48 17.92
N ALA A 101 -6.78 -9.36 17.29
CA ALA A 101 -5.63 -10.24 17.53
C ALA A 101 -5.05 -10.02 18.93
N LEU A 102 -4.85 -8.78 19.37
CA LEU A 102 -4.39 -8.43 20.72
C LEU A 102 -5.34 -8.96 21.78
N THR A 103 -6.63 -8.68 21.66
CA THR A 103 -7.65 -9.15 22.63
C THR A 103 -7.64 -10.67 22.76
N ARG A 104 -7.53 -11.38 21.64
CA ARG A 104 -7.48 -12.85 21.63
C ARG A 104 -6.18 -13.39 22.23
N ARG A 105 -5.03 -12.85 21.79
CA ARG A 105 -3.69 -13.35 22.19
C ARG A 105 -3.40 -13.02 23.65
N ARG A 106 -3.75 -11.80 24.11
CA ARG A 106 -3.46 -11.32 25.47
C ARG A 106 -4.52 -11.74 26.50
N ARG A 107 -5.67 -12.25 26.05
CA ARG A 107 -6.81 -12.61 26.91
C ARG A 107 -7.30 -11.49 27.81
N GLU A 108 -7.10 -10.26 27.38
CA GLU A 108 -7.55 -9.03 28.03
C GLU A 108 -8.14 -8.07 26.96
N PRO A 109 -9.08 -7.19 27.33
CA PRO A 109 -9.69 -6.30 26.34
C PRO A 109 -8.69 -5.25 25.87
N TRP A 110 -8.49 -5.20 24.57
CA TRP A 110 -7.69 -4.19 23.88
C TRP A 110 -8.59 -3.34 22.98
N GLN A 111 -8.23 -2.06 22.87
CA GLN A 111 -8.78 -1.12 21.90
C GLN A 111 -7.63 -0.58 21.04
N VAL A 112 -7.83 -0.54 19.74
CA VAL A 112 -6.96 0.19 18.82
C VAL A 112 -7.73 1.42 18.35
N VAL A 113 -7.40 2.57 18.92
CA VAL A 113 -7.98 3.87 18.53
C VAL A 113 -7.30 4.31 17.24
N ASN A 114 -8.00 4.21 16.13
CA ASN A 114 -7.45 4.55 14.82
C ASN A 114 -7.72 6.02 14.48
N LEU A 115 -6.69 6.85 14.57
CA LEU A 115 -6.74 8.28 14.26
C LEU A 115 -6.21 8.61 12.86
N ALA A 116 -5.94 7.62 12.04
CA ALA A 116 -5.40 7.80 10.71
C ALA A 116 -6.39 8.52 9.78
N LEU A 117 -5.87 9.39 8.93
CA LEU A 117 -6.63 10.06 7.87
C LEU A 117 -5.85 10.01 6.54
N PRO A 118 -6.52 9.77 5.42
CA PRO A 118 -5.86 9.73 4.12
C PRO A 118 -5.13 11.03 3.81
N GLY A 119 -3.89 10.92 3.34
CA GLY A 119 -3.06 12.06 2.95
C GLY A 119 -2.35 12.81 4.08
N MET A 120 -2.40 12.29 5.31
CA MET A 120 -1.54 12.79 6.38
C MET A 120 -0.08 12.45 6.08
N ASN A 121 0.81 13.32 6.52
CA ASN A 121 2.25 13.11 6.58
C ASN A 121 2.71 13.04 8.04
N THR A 122 3.99 12.73 8.28
CA THR A 122 4.50 12.55 9.65
C THR A 122 4.35 13.82 10.53
N VAL A 123 4.32 15.02 9.94
CA VAL A 123 4.11 16.26 10.70
C VAL A 123 2.67 16.36 11.19
N ASP A 124 1.70 16.00 10.33
CA ASP A 124 0.29 15.96 10.69
C ASP A 124 0.03 14.92 11.78
N GLU A 125 0.65 13.75 11.66
CA GLU A 125 0.53 12.63 12.59
C GLU A 125 1.13 12.98 13.97
N GLU A 126 2.26 13.69 14.02
CA GLU A 126 2.82 14.24 15.27
C GLU A 126 1.84 15.22 15.90
N GLY A 127 1.32 16.16 15.11
CA GLY A 127 0.33 17.13 15.57
C GLY A 127 -0.90 16.43 16.15
N GLN A 128 -1.39 15.39 15.49
CA GLN A 128 -2.54 14.60 15.94
C GLN A 128 -2.25 13.79 17.21
N LEU A 129 -1.07 13.18 17.30
CA LEU A 129 -0.63 12.50 18.53
C LEU A 129 -0.66 13.49 19.72
N ARG A 130 -0.09 14.66 19.54
CA ARG A 130 0.04 15.70 20.56
C ARG A 130 -1.30 16.28 20.98
N THR A 131 -2.17 16.61 20.04
CA THR A 131 -3.44 17.31 20.29
C THR A 131 -4.57 16.38 20.72
N GLU A 132 -4.55 15.12 20.28
CA GLU A 132 -5.66 14.20 20.51
C GLU A 132 -5.20 12.82 20.99
N GLY A 133 -4.23 12.20 20.32
CA GLY A 133 -3.88 10.81 20.56
C GLY A 133 -3.51 10.47 21.99
N LEU A 134 -2.71 11.32 22.64
CA LEU A 134 -2.29 11.12 24.03
C LEU A 134 -3.43 11.28 25.04
N ALA A 135 -4.50 11.99 24.69
CA ALA A 135 -5.66 12.16 25.55
C ALA A 135 -6.44 10.84 25.75
N TYR A 136 -6.34 9.91 24.80
CA TYR A 136 -6.93 8.59 24.92
C TYR A 136 -6.23 7.67 25.94
N GLY A 137 -5.14 8.10 26.55
CA GLY A 137 -4.38 7.31 27.53
C GLY A 137 -3.81 6.01 26.95
N PRO A 138 -3.03 6.07 25.84
CA PRO A 138 -2.50 4.88 25.22
C PRO A 138 -1.53 4.11 26.11
N ASP A 139 -1.51 2.79 25.97
CA ASP A 139 -0.45 1.92 26.49
C ASP A 139 0.65 1.72 25.42
N VAL A 140 0.33 1.99 24.17
CA VAL A 140 1.26 2.00 23.02
C VAL A 140 0.81 3.05 22.01
N CYS A 141 1.76 3.79 21.44
CA CYS A 141 1.56 4.58 20.22
C CYS A 141 2.14 3.80 19.04
N LEU A 142 1.34 3.62 18.00
CA LEU A 142 1.72 2.94 16.76
C LEU A 142 1.64 3.93 15.61
N LEU A 143 2.73 4.15 14.91
CA LEU A 143 2.78 4.89 13.66
C LEU A 143 2.92 3.89 12.50
N GLY A 144 1.98 3.91 11.57
CA GLY A 144 2.09 3.22 10.28
C GLY A 144 2.71 4.15 9.26
N PHE A 145 4.04 4.15 9.17
CA PHE A 145 4.80 5.02 8.28
C PHE A 145 4.79 4.50 6.85
N VAL A 146 4.42 5.33 5.89
CA VAL A 146 4.49 5.05 4.44
C VAL A 146 5.50 6.01 3.79
N LEU A 147 6.09 5.63 2.66
CA LEU A 147 7.17 6.45 2.08
C LEU A 147 6.72 7.80 1.50
N ASN A 148 5.43 8.07 1.41
CA ASN A 148 4.89 9.40 1.10
C ASN A 148 4.80 10.32 2.33
N ASP A 149 5.03 9.83 3.55
CA ASP A 149 4.91 10.60 4.80
C ASP A 149 5.96 11.72 4.93
N SER A 150 6.98 11.73 4.09
CA SER A 150 7.92 12.85 3.98
C SER A 150 7.55 13.86 2.88
N GLU A 151 6.38 13.73 2.26
CA GLU A 151 5.91 14.64 1.22
C GLU A 151 5.58 16.01 1.84
N ASP A 152 6.15 17.07 1.29
CA ASP A 152 5.77 18.42 1.63
C ASP A 152 4.66 18.93 0.69
N GLU A 153 4.06 20.08 1.05
CA GLU A 153 2.96 20.67 0.28
C GLU A 153 3.34 20.96 -1.18
N GLN A 154 4.60 21.33 -1.45
CA GLN A 154 5.09 21.61 -2.81
C GLN A 154 5.21 20.32 -3.62
N ALA A 155 5.70 19.25 -3.02
CA ALA A 155 5.80 17.94 -3.66
C ALA A 155 4.41 17.35 -3.92
N ALA A 156 3.48 17.48 -2.98
CA ALA A 156 2.08 17.08 -3.13
C ALA A 156 1.38 17.83 -4.27
N GLU A 157 1.57 19.14 -4.38
CA GLU A 157 1.00 19.95 -5.47
C GLU A 157 1.63 19.59 -6.82
N ALA A 158 2.95 19.40 -6.87
CA ALA A 158 3.63 18.95 -8.09
C ALA A 158 3.09 17.62 -8.60
N ARG A 159 2.82 16.68 -7.70
CA ARG A 159 2.20 15.39 -8.03
C ARG A 159 0.80 15.58 -8.62
N ARG A 160 -0.06 16.37 -7.98
CA ARG A 160 -1.42 16.67 -8.48
C ARG A 160 -1.42 17.27 -9.88
N VAL A 161 -0.47 18.15 -10.17
CA VAL A 161 -0.32 18.75 -11.51
C VAL A 161 0.06 17.70 -12.55
N VAL A 162 0.93 16.77 -12.21
CA VAL A 162 1.32 15.67 -13.09
C VAL A 162 0.13 14.75 -13.35
N ASP A 163 -0.57 14.29 -12.32
CA ASP A 163 -1.76 13.43 -12.42
C ASP A 163 -2.82 14.07 -13.31
N TRP A 164 -3.06 15.38 -13.15
CA TRP A 164 -4.00 16.11 -13.99
C TRP A 164 -3.57 16.21 -15.47
N ALA A 165 -2.26 16.38 -15.73
CA ALA A 165 -1.72 16.43 -17.09
C ALA A 165 -1.83 15.07 -17.79
N GLU A 166 -1.73 13.99 -17.04
CA GLU A 166 -1.85 12.62 -17.53
C GLU A 166 -3.29 12.25 -17.88
N GLU A 167 -4.26 12.59 -17.03
CA GLU A 167 -5.69 12.38 -17.30
C GLU A 167 -6.12 13.07 -18.62
N LYS A 168 -5.46 14.16 -19.00
CA LYS A 168 -5.76 14.91 -20.24
C LYS A 168 -4.98 14.44 -21.47
N ARG A 169 -4.16 13.43 -21.37
CA ARG A 169 -3.38 12.93 -22.49
C ARG A 169 -4.27 12.35 -23.58
N ARG A 170 -4.26 12.99 -24.75
CA ARG A 170 -5.01 12.53 -25.92
C ARG A 170 -4.10 11.73 -26.84
N VAL A 171 -4.47 10.50 -27.08
CA VAL A 171 -3.86 9.68 -28.14
C VAL A 171 -4.33 10.21 -29.52
N PRO A 172 -3.46 10.29 -30.54
CA PRO A 172 -3.89 10.68 -31.88
C PRO A 172 -4.95 9.71 -32.45
N GLY A 173 -6.08 10.20 -32.91
CA GLY A 173 -7.31 9.45 -33.18
C GLY A 173 -7.18 8.17 -34.02
N LEU A 174 -6.29 8.12 -35.04
CA LEU A 174 -6.05 6.89 -35.84
C LEU A 174 -5.25 5.81 -35.07
N LEU A 175 -4.35 6.22 -34.19
CA LEU A 175 -3.51 5.30 -33.41
C LEU A 175 -4.25 4.74 -32.20
N GLU A 176 -5.33 5.37 -31.77
CA GLU A 176 -6.19 4.94 -30.68
C GLU A 176 -6.74 3.51 -30.90
N HIS A 177 -6.96 3.14 -32.15
CA HIS A 177 -7.49 1.83 -32.53
C HIS A 177 -6.40 0.75 -32.73
N SER A 178 -5.11 1.12 -32.67
CA SER A 178 -4.01 0.16 -32.80
C SER A 178 -3.66 -0.49 -31.46
N ALA A 179 -3.84 -1.79 -31.34
CA ALA A 179 -3.46 -2.57 -30.15
C ALA A 179 -1.93 -2.59 -29.97
N LEU A 180 -1.17 -2.64 -31.06
CA LEU A 180 0.29 -2.57 -31.02
C LEU A 180 0.77 -1.21 -30.51
N TYR A 181 0.17 -0.11 -30.99
CA TYR A 181 0.49 1.24 -30.51
C TYR A 181 0.22 1.36 -29.01
N ARG A 182 -1.00 0.98 -28.56
CA ARG A 182 -1.35 1.02 -27.13
C ARG A 182 -0.38 0.21 -26.27
N MET A 183 -0.04 -1.01 -26.70
CA MET A 183 0.90 -1.86 -25.98
C MET A 183 2.29 -1.21 -25.84
N VAL A 184 2.84 -0.69 -26.94
CA VAL A 184 4.16 -0.05 -26.95
C VAL A 184 4.14 1.24 -26.14
N GLU A 185 3.14 2.07 -26.37
CA GLU A 185 2.96 3.34 -25.70
C GLU A 185 2.79 3.14 -24.19
N THR A 186 1.89 2.26 -23.76
CA THR A 186 1.67 1.95 -22.34
C THR A 186 2.96 1.44 -21.68
N ARG A 187 3.73 0.57 -22.35
CA ARG A 187 4.97 0.04 -21.78
C ARG A 187 6.08 1.10 -21.69
N LEU A 188 6.26 1.89 -22.74
CA LEU A 188 7.27 2.96 -22.73
C LEU A 188 6.91 4.02 -21.69
N TRP A 189 5.65 4.39 -21.66
CA TRP A 189 5.14 5.37 -20.71
C TRP A 189 5.24 4.86 -19.27
N ALA A 190 4.74 3.66 -18.98
CA ALA A 190 4.84 3.06 -17.66
C ALA A 190 6.30 2.95 -17.18
N THR A 191 7.24 2.66 -18.10
CA THR A 191 8.66 2.62 -17.76
C THR A 191 9.22 4.00 -17.42
N ALA A 192 8.85 5.03 -18.20
CA ALA A 192 9.29 6.40 -17.95
C ALA A 192 8.69 6.95 -16.65
N GLU A 193 7.41 6.69 -16.44
CA GLU A 193 6.68 7.11 -15.23
C GLU A 193 7.22 6.42 -13.98
N ASN A 194 7.42 5.11 -14.03
CA ASN A 194 8.03 4.41 -12.91
C ASN A 194 9.43 4.95 -12.55
N ARG A 195 10.23 5.32 -13.56
CA ARG A 195 11.53 5.97 -13.30
C ARG A 195 11.36 7.34 -12.63
N ARG A 196 10.42 8.16 -13.10
CA ARG A 196 10.12 9.47 -12.50
C ARG A 196 9.65 9.31 -11.06
N ARG A 197 8.73 8.39 -10.81
CA ARG A 197 8.22 8.07 -9.48
C ARG A 197 9.34 7.62 -8.54
N ILE A 198 10.18 6.67 -8.96
CA ILE A 198 11.34 6.23 -8.18
C ILE A 198 12.28 7.40 -7.89
N SER A 199 12.59 8.22 -8.88
CA SER A 199 13.43 9.41 -8.70
C SER A 199 12.78 10.43 -7.75
N GLY A 200 11.47 10.63 -7.85
CA GLY A 200 10.70 11.49 -6.97
C GLY A 200 10.80 11.07 -5.51
N TYR A 201 10.51 9.81 -5.21
CA TYR A 201 10.65 9.28 -3.85
C TYR A 201 12.09 9.42 -3.33
N LYS A 202 13.11 9.11 -4.15
CA LYS A 202 14.50 9.26 -3.74
C LYS A 202 14.87 10.71 -3.44
N SER A 203 14.36 11.67 -4.23
CA SER A 203 14.60 13.10 -3.98
C SER A 203 13.90 13.60 -2.72
N MET A 204 12.70 13.10 -2.41
CA MET A 204 11.99 13.44 -1.17
C MET A 204 12.75 13.04 0.10
N TYR A 205 13.62 12.04 0.01
CA TYR A 205 14.46 11.57 1.12
C TYR A 205 15.93 12.03 1.02
N ALA A 206 16.24 13.02 0.17
CA ALA A 206 17.53 13.68 0.22
C ALA A 206 17.76 14.36 1.57
N ASP A 207 19.01 14.43 2.04
CA ASP A 207 19.30 14.91 3.41
C ASP A 207 18.90 16.38 3.62
N ASP A 208 18.85 17.16 2.54
CA ASP A 208 18.44 18.56 2.48
C ASP A 208 16.96 18.75 2.06
N ALA A 209 16.23 17.67 1.78
CA ALA A 209 14.84 17.77 1.39
C ALA A 209 13.97 18.30 2.56
N PRO A 210 13.23 19.40 2.36
CA PRO A 210 12.47 20.04 3.45
C PRO A 210 11.48 19.10 4.12
N GLY A 211 10.74 18.29 3.34
CA GLY A 211 9.78 17.33 3.86
C GLY A 211 10.45 16.25 4.72
N TRP A 212 11.58 15.69 4.28
CA TRP A 212 12.33 14.73 5.08
C TRP A 212 12.90 15.32 6.38
N ILE A 213 13.39 16.56 6.33
CA ILE A 213 13.86 17.27 7.53
C ILE A 213 12.69 17.45 8.51
N ALA A 214 11.52 17.83 8.02
CA ALA A 214 10.33 18.00 8.84
C ALA A 214 9.84 16.66 9.42
N ALA A 215 9.80 15.59 8.62
CA ALA A 215 9.41 14.25 9.06
C ALA A 215 10.34 13.71 10.15
N ARG A 216 11.66 13.84 9.99
CA ARG A 216 12.63 13.46 11.04
C ARG A 216 12.43 14.23 12.35
N ARG A 217 12.14 15.54 12.25
CA ARG A 217 11.83 16.35 13.44
C ARG A 217 10.54 15.88 14.11
N ALA A 218 9.51 15.58 13.34
CA ALA A 218 8.25 15.08 13.83
C ALA A 218 8.40 13.72 14.52
N LEU A 219 9.12 12.77 13.92
CA LEU A 219 9.44 11.47 14.54
C LEU A 219 10.14 11.65 15.88
N LYS A 220 11.16 12.53 15.93
CA LYS A 220 11.86 12.84 17.17
C LYS A 220 10.92 13.41 18.24
N GLN A 221 10.00 14.30 17.83
CA GLN A 221 9.03 14.89 18.73
C GLN A 221 8.01 13.87 19.23
N MET A 222 7.52 12.97 18.37
CA MET A 222 6.67 11.85 18.79
C MET A 222 7.37 10.97 19.85
N GLY A 223 8.64 10.68 19.64
CA GLY A 223 9.45 9.93 20.60
C GLY A 223 9.60 10.66 21.95
N VAL A 224 9.73 12.00 21.97
CA VAL A 224 9.74 12.81 23.20
C VAL A 224 8.40 12.72 23.91
N LEU A 225 7.30 12.99 23.19
CA LEU A 225 5.94 12.97 23.71
C LEU A 225 5.57 11.62 24.35
N CYS A 226 5.94 10.53 23.69
CA CYS A 226 5.70 9.18 24.18
C CYS A 226 6.53 8.88 25.44
N ARG A 227 7.81 9.23 25.46
CA ARG A 227 8.67 9.03 26.66
C ARG A 227 8.21 9.82 27.87
N GLU A 228 7.78 11.06 27.67
CA GLU A 228 7.24 11.90 28.78
C GLU A 228 6.00 11.31 29.43
N ARG A 229 5.27 10.47 28.69
CA ARG A 229 4.09 9.75 29.20
C ARG A 229 4.38 8.31 29.63
N GLY A 230 5.63 7.84 29.48
CA GLY A 230 6.01 6.45 29.75
C GLY A 230 5.35 5.45 28.78
N VAL A 231 5.00 5.89 27.57
CA VAL A 231 4.32 5.08 26.54
C VAL A 231 5.33 4.70 25.47
N PRO A 232 5.48 3.42 25.10
CA PRO A 232 6.33 3.04 23.98
C PRO A 232 5.75 3.54 22.64
N LEU A 233 6.66 4.00 21.78
CA LEU A 233 6.38 4.32 20.38
C LEU A 233 6.85 3.14 19.51
N VAL A 234 5.97 2.64 18.64
CA VAL A 234 6.29 1.66 17.60
C VAL A 234 6.10 2.30 16.25
N VAL A 235 7.08 2.18 15.36
CA VAL A 235 7.01 2.67 13.98
C VAL A 235 7.07 1.46 13.05
N ALA A 236 5.96 1.19 12.37
CA ALA A 236 5.84 0.15 11.35
C ALA A 236 6.00 0.78 9.97
N ILE A 237 7.08 0.45 9.26
CA ILE A 237 7.43 1.03 7.97
C ILE A 237 6.89 0.13 6.87
N PHE A 238 5.89 0.62 6.13
CA PHE A 238 5.29 -0.09 5.02
C PHE A 238 6.10 0.06 3.73
N PRO A 239 6.30 -1.02 2.97
CA PRO A 239 6.81 -0.87 1.61
C PRO A 239 5.76 -0.21 0.72
N LEU A 240 6.22 0.51 -0.32
CA LEU A 240 5.33 0.90 -1.41
C LEU A 240 5.01 -0.35 -2.25
N PHE A 241 3.77 -0.81 -2.12
CA PHE A 241 3.24 -1.84 -2.99
C PHE A 241 3.19 -1.32 -4.44
N GLY A 242 2.97 -2.17 -5.43
CA GLY A 242 3.16 -1.76 -6.83
C GLY A 242 4.59 -1.88 -7.33
N ASN A 243 5.53 -2.26 -6.46
CA ASN A 243 6.93 -2.54 -6.79
C ASN A 243 7.27 -4.00 -6.45
N PRO A 244 8.25 -4.63 -7.13
CA PRO A 244 8.76 -5.92 -6.71
C PRO A 244 9.21 -5.88 -5.25
N LEU A 245 8.77 -6.84 -4.44
CA LEU A 245 9.10 -6.94 -3.01
C LEU A 245 10.26 -7.94 -2.79
N ASP A 246 11.25 -7.89 -3.67
CA ASP A 246 12.46 -8.71 -3.65
C ASP A 246 13.71 -7.81 -3.74
N GLU A 247 14.82 -8.34 -4.20
CA GLU A 247 16.09 -7.61 -4.37
C GLU A 247 16.00 -6.44 -5.37
N ARG A 248 14.92 -6.38 -6.18
CA ARG A 248 14.66 -5.30 -7.13
C ARG A 248 13.80 -4.18 -6.56
N TYR A 249 13.41 -4.27 -5.28
CA TYR A 249 12.67 -3.19 -4.62
C TYR A 249 13.47 -1.88 -4.67
N PRO A 250 12.88 -0.76 -5.15
CA PRO A 250 13.67 0.42 -5.49
C PRO A 250 14.06 1.32 -4.32
N PHE A 251 13.58 1.05 -3.08
CA PHE A 251 13.68 1.98 -1.96
C PHE A 251 14.28 1.39 -0.65
N PRO A 252 15.17 0.39 -0.67
CA PRO A 252 15.70 -0.18 0.57
C PRO A 252 16.50 0.85 1.38
N GLU A 253 17.17 1.78 0.70
CA GLU A 253 17.89 2.88 1.34
C GLU A 253 16.97 3.87 2.07
N ILE A 254 15.74 4.06 1.58
CA ILE A 254 14.75 4.90 2.25
C ILE A 254 14.26 4.21 3.53
N HIS A 255 13.94 2.92 3.46
CA HIS A 255 13.61 2.12 4.65
C HIS A 255 14.70 2.20 5.71
N ALA A 256 15.97 2.11 5.31
CA ALA A 256 17.10 2.25 6.24
C ALA A 256 17.15 3.64 6.88
N LYS A 257 16.97 4.71 6.11
CA LYS A 257 16.93 6.10 6.62
C LYS A 257 15.80 6.32 7.62
N VAL A 258 14.59 5.86 7.29
CA VAL A 258 13.42 5.96 8.19
C VAL A 258 13.62 5.14 9.44
N SER A 259 14.12 3.90 9.32
CA SER A 259 14.45 3.04 10.44
C SER A 259 15.45 3.69 11.40
N GLN A 260 16.50 4.31 10.86
CA GLN A 260 17.48 5.03 11.66
C GLN A 260 16.82 6.22 12.40
N ALA A 261 16.06 7.05 11.70
CA ALA A 261 15.41 8.22 12.29
C ALA A 261 14.40 7.82 13.39
N ALA A 262 13.63 6.76 13.18
CA ALA A 262 12.71 6.23 14.19
C ALA A 262 13.46 5.65 15.40
N ALA A 263 14.55 4.92 15.19
CA ALA A 263 15.39 4.41 16.28
C ALA A 263 16.04 5.56 17.09
N GLU A 264 16.53 6.60 16.42
CA GLU A 264 17.06 7.82 17.08
C GLU A 264 15.98 8.56 17.89
N ALA A 265 14.71 8.46 17.48
CA ALA A 265 13.57 8.95 18.26
C ALA A 265 13.25 8.09 19.49
N GLY A 266 13.85 6.91 19.61
CA GLY A 266 13.62 5.94 20.69
C GLY A 266 12.42 5.03 20.43
N ALA A 267 11.98 4.92 19.19
CA ALA A 267 10.92 4.01 18.81
C ALA A 267 11.42 2.57 18.64
N LYS A 268 10.54 1.59 18.90
CA LYS A 268 10.68 0.24 18.38
C LYS A 268 10.37 0.28 16.89
N VAL A 269 11.34 -0.07 16.06
CA VAL A 269 11.19 -0.07 14.61
C VAL A 269 10.78 -1.46 14.12
N LEU A 270 9.76 -1.50 13.27
CA LEU A 270 9.34 -2.68 12.52
C LEU A 270 9.37 -2.33 11.03
N ASP A 271 10.44 -2.72 10.33
CA ASP A 271 10.45 -2.66 8.87
C ASP A 271 9.64 -3.84 8.31
N LEU A 272 8.55 -3.55 7.63
CA LEU A 272 7.66 -4.56 7.05
C LEU A 272 8.16 -5.07 5.68
N LEU A 273 9.13 -4.42 5.03
CA LEU A 273 9.64 -4.89 3.74
C LEU A 273 10.16 -6.34 3.81
N PRO A 274 10.95 -6.76 4.82
CA PRO A 274 11.36 -8.16 4.96
C PRO A 274 10.20 -9.14 5.14
N VAL A 275 9.10 -8.69 5.78
CA VAL A 275 7.92 -9.52 6.03
C VAL A 275 7.19 -9.86 4.73
N TYR A 276 7.20 -8.95 3.76
CA TYR A 276 6.59 -9.13 2.45
C TYR A 276 7.56 -9.70 1.40
N ARG A 277 8.84 -9.90 1.74
CA ARG A 277 9.86 -10.33 0.79
C ARG A 277 9.48 -11.65 0.11
N GLY A 278 9.61 -11.65 -1.21
CA GLY A 278 9.29 -12.80 -2.05
C GLY A 278 7.81 -13.01 -2.35
N LEU A 279 6.92 -12.22 -1.75
CA LEU A 279 5.52 -12.22 -2.12
C LEU A 279 5.31 -11.41 -3.41
N ARG A 280 4.35 -11.82 -4.19
CA ARG A 280 3.95 -11.09 -5.39
C ARG A 280 3.19 -9.83 -4.97
N TRP A 281 3.69 -8.66 -5.36
CA TRP A 281 3.06 -7.39 -5.03
C TRP A 281 1.64 -7.25 -5.61
N ASP A 282 1.41 -7.78 -6.82
CA ASP A 282 0.15 -7.68 -7.56
C ASP A 282 -1.03 -8.43 -6.91
N ILE A 283 -0.77 -9.31 -5.95
CA ILE A 283 -1.80 -9.95 -5.12
C ILE A 283 -1.97 -9.28 -3.75
N LEU A 284 -1.22 -8.23 -3.48
CA LEU A 284 -1.21 -7.51 -2.20
C LEU A 284 -1.84 -6.12 -2.29
N VAL A 285 -2.18 -5.67 -3.48
CA VAL A 285 -2.80 -4.36 -3.75
C VAL A 285 -4.27 -4.50 -4.11
N VAL A 286 -5.03 -3.42 -3.92
CA VAL A 286 -6.49 -3.41 -4.11
C VAL A 286 -6.89 -3.53 -5.58
N ASP A 287 -6.23 -2.80 -6.46
CA ASP A 287 -6.54 -2.78 -7.90
C ASP A 287 -5.27 -2.87 -8.73
N GLY A 288 -4.67 -3.97 -8.69
CA GLY A 288 -3.52 -4.56 -9.41
C GLY A 288 -2.59 -3.71 -10.28
N VAL A 289 -2.95 -2.52 -10.73
CA VAL A 289 -2.12 -1.73 -11.65
C VAL A 289 -2.03 -0.25 -11.27
N ASP A 290 -3.11 0.34 -10.78
CA ASP A 290 -3.20 1.80 -10.58
C ASP A 290 -3.34 2.22 -9.12
N ASP A 291 -3.63 1.29 -8.20
CA ASP A 291 -3.79 1.56 -6.77
C ASP A 291 -2.72 0.79 -5.96
N GLU A 292 -1.82 1.52 -5.32
CA GLU A 292 -0.73 0.97 -4.49
C GLU A 292 -1.16 0.67 -3.05
N HIS A 293 -2.44 0.87 -2.72
CA HIS A 293 -2.93 0.59 -1.37
C HIS A 293 -2.95 -0.91 -1.09
N PRO A 294 -2.56 -1.30 0.13
CA PRO A 294 -2.60 -2.70 0.55
C PRO A 294 -4.03 -3.23 0.59
N ASN A 295 -4.23 -4.44 0.09
CA ASN A 295 -5.50 -5.16 0.23
C ASN A 295 -5.59 -5.92 1.57
N GLU A 296 -6.70 -6.64 1.80
CA GLU A 296 -6.94 -7.37 3.05
C GLU A 296 -5.89 -8.44 3.36
N ILE A 297 -5.20 -8.98 2.35
CA ILE A 297 -4.10 -9.93 2.56
C ILE A 297 -2.90 -9.20 3.15
N ALA A 298 -2.52 -8.08 2.53
CA ALA A 298 -1.41 -7.25 3.01
C ALA A 298 -1.71 -6.70 4.41
N HIS A 299 -2.91 -6.20 4.66
CA HIS A 299 -3.33 -5.74 5.98
C HIS A 299 -3.25 -6.84 7.06
N ARG A 300 -3.63 -8.07 6.72
CA ARG A 300 -3.53 -9.21 7.63
C ARG A 300 -2.09 -9.52 7.99
N ILE A 301 -1.19 -9.52 6.99
CA ILE A 301 0.25 -9.74 7.20
C ILE A 301 0.83 -8.65 8.10
N ALA A 302 0.53 -7.38 7.81
CA ALA A 302 0.96 -6.24 8.63
C ALA A 302 0.48 -6.38 10.08
N ALA A 303 -0.82 -6.65 10.28
CA ALA A 303 -1.39 -6.81 11.63
C ALA A 303 -0.70 -7.93 12.43
N SER A 304 -0.37 -9.05 11.77
CA SER A 304 0.36 -10.15 12.41
C SER A 304 1.79 -9.74 12.80
N ALA A 305 2.52 -9.07 11.90
CA ALA A 305 3.88 -8.62 12.19
C ALA A 305 3.91 -7.56 13.31
N ILE A 306 2.97 -6.62 13.30
CA ILE A 306 2.82 -5.61 14.35
C ILE A 306 2.48 -6.27 15.69
N LEU A 307 1.56 -7.24 15.71
CA LEU A 307 1.22 -8.00 16.91
C LEU A 307 2.46 -8.61 17.58
N HIS A 308 3.34 -9.24 16.79
CA HIS A 308 4.58 -9.81 17.30
C HIS A 308 5.57 -8.74 17.81
N ALA A 309 5.69 -7.62 17.08
CA ALA A 309 6.55 -6.52 17.52
C ALA A 309 6.06 -5.90 18.85
N LEU A 310 4.76 -5.93 19.12
CA LEU A 310 4.19 -5.45 20.39
C LEU A 310 4.53 -6.38 21.58
N ASP A 311 4.82 -7.63 21.35
CA ASP A 311 5.26 -8.55 22.41
C ASP A 311 6.57 -8.10 23.07
N ASP A 312 7.43 -7.40 22.33
CA ASP A 312 8.71 -6.88 22.82
C ASP A 312 8.55 -5.60 23.66
N VAL A 313 7.47 -4.85 23.50
CA VAL A 313 7.30 -3.52 24.12
C VAL A 313 6.21 -3.46 25.17
N VAL A 314 5.30 -4.41 25.18
CA VAL A 314 4.22 -4.50 26.16
C VAL A 314 4.39 -5.77 26.99
N PRO A 315 4.64 -5.65 28.32
CA PRO A 315 4.75 -6.80 29.19
C PRO A 315 3.49 -7.68 29.14
N TRP A 316 3.68 -9.00 29.18
CA TRP A 316 2.59 -9.93 29.34
C TRP A 316 2.00 -9.83 30.74
N THR A 317 0.68 -9.74 30.83
CA THR A 317 -0.03 -9.67 32.12
C THR A 317 -0.39 -11.06 32.66
N HIS A 318 -0.34 -12.09 31.83
CA HIS A 318 -0.63 -13.46 32.21
C HIS A 318 0.57 -14.36 31.96
N GLU A 319 0.92 -15.19 32.96
CA GLU A 319 1.89 -16.25 32.84
C GLU A 319 1.27 -17.44 32.05
N GLY A 320 1.83 -17.74 30.91
CA GLY A 320 1.44 -18.89 30.09
C GLY A 320 1.90 -18.71 28.63
N PRO A 321 2.14 -19.82 27.91
CA PRO A 321 2.48 -19.71 26.50
C PRO A 321 1.32 -19.01 25.76
N PRO A 322 1.65 -18.22 24.71
CA PRO A 322 0.63 -17.66 23.85
C PRO A 322 -0.24 -18.80 23.30
N PRO A 323 -1.56 -18.62 23.16
CA PRO A 323 -2.39 -19.60 22.48
C PRO A 323 -1.76 -19.88 21.11
N ASP A 324 -1.66 -21.16 20.80
CA ASP A 324 -1.04 -21.66 19.58
C ASP A 324 -1.41 -20.76 18.39
N GLU A 325 -0.40 -20.34 17.74
CA GLU A 325 -0.29 -19.47 16.62
C GLU A 325 -1.54 -19.38 15.76
N ILE A 326 -1.94 -18.14 15.45
CA ILE A 326 -2.65 -17.91 14.20
C ILE A 326 -1.62 -18.19 13.10
N ALA A 327 -1.39 -19.45 12.79
CA ALA A 327 -0.65 -19.86 11.62
C ALA A 327 -1.31 -19.12 10.45
N LEU A 328 -0.55 -18.21 9.84
CA LEU A 328 -0.97 -17.63 8.57
C LEU A 328 -1.08 -18.82 7.61
N PRO A 329 -2.27 -19.26 7.17
CA PRO A 329 -2.28 -20.15 6.03
C PRO A 329 -1.64 -19.34 4.90
N LEU A 330 -0.43 -19.75 4.52
CA LEU A 330 0.11 -19.34 3.23
C LEU A 330 -1.02 -19.59 2.24
N PRO A 331 -1.27 -18.70 1.28
CA PRO A 331 -2.25 -18.96 0.26
C PRO A 331 -1.84 -20.28 -0.41
N SER A 332 -2.50 -21.37 -0.03
CA SER A 332 -2.45 -22.63 -0.76
C SER A 332 -2.87 -22.25 -2.17
N GLY A 333 -1.99 -22.53 -3.15
CA GLY A 333 -2.29 -22.26 -4.54
C GLY A 333 -3.71 -22.72 -4.83
N HIS A 334 -4.52 -21.84 -5.38
CA HIS A 334 -5.87 -22.18 -5.78
C HIS A 334 -5.80 -23.38 -6.73
N GLU A 335 -6.09 -24.55 -6.24
CA GLU A 335 -6.54 -25.65 -7.07
C GLU A 335 -7.83 -25.17 -7.74
N HIS A 336 -7.76 -24.95 -9.03
CA HIS A 336 -8.93 -24.73 -9.86
C HIS A 336 -9.81 -25.99 -9.77
N HIS A 337 -10.78 -26.00 -8.90
CA HIS A 337 -11.92 -26.88 -9.07
C HIS A 337 -12.69 -26.42 -10.31
N HIS A 338 -12.39 -27.03 -11.43
CA HIS A 338 -13.32 -27.08 -12.53
C HIS A 338 -14.56 -27.87 -12.02
N GLY A 339 -15.57 -27.12 -11.59
CA GLY A 339 -16.86 -27.69 -11.33
C GLY A 339 -17.46 -28.20 -12.64
N GLU A 340 -17.40 -29.50 -12.84
CA GLU A 340 -18.29 -30.19 -13.80
C GLU A 340 -19.71 -29.85 -13.42
N ALA A 341 -20.36 -29.08 -14.29
CA ALA A 341 -21.80 -28.88 -14.22
C ALA A 341 -22.49 -30.23 -14.45
N ALA A 342 -22.92 -30.85 -13.35
CA ALA A 342 -23.81 -31.99 -13.42
C ALA A 342 -25.13 -31.56 -14.07
N ALA A 343 -25.40 -32.06 -15.26
CA ALA A 343 -26.64 -31.92 -15.96
C ALA A 343 -27.74 -32.64 -15.18
N SER A 344 -28.70 -31.89 -14.71
CA SER A 344 -29.95 -32.46 -14.18
C SER A 344 -30.76 -33.11 -15.30
N PRO A 345 -31.29 -34.34 -15.13
CA PRO A 345 -32.13 -34.94 -16.13
C PRO A 345 -33.53 -34.28 -16.13
N LEU A 346 -34.02 -34.00 -17.34
CA LEU A 346 -35.40 -33.57 -17.60
C LEU A 346 -36.40 -34.68 -17.24
N PRO A 347 -37.58 -34.37 -16.71
CA PRO A 347 -38.63 -35.35 -16.52
C PRO A 347 -39.22 -35.76 -17.87
N SER A 348 -39.34 -37.06 -18.09
CA SER A 348 -40.01 -37.67 -19.23
C SER A 348 -41.56 -37.61 -19.10
N PRO A 349 -42.30 -37.76 -20.21
CA PRO A 349 -43.64 -37.25 -20.45
C PRO A 349 -44.76 -37.85 -19.60
#